data_82e319ab3b264243fb78dd0d4669e82b
#
_entry.id   82e319ab3b264243fb78dd0d4669e82b
#
_cell.length_a   1.000
_cell.length_b   1.000
_cell.length_c   1.000
_cell.angle_alpha   90.00
_cell.angle_beta   90.00
_cell.angle_gamma   90.00
#
_symmetry.space_group_name_H-M   'P 1'
#
loop_
_entity.id
_entity.type
_entity.pdbx_description
1 polymer ?
#
loop_
_entity_poly.entity_id
_entity_poly.type
_entity_poly.pdbx_seq_one_letter_code
_entity_poly.pdbx_strand_id
1 'polypeptide(L)'
;MSELIQHSNSIEWRFERQILRIEPWGENSLRVRATCSPAFEDALQALLPAAPCQAEIIAEAESLTLRNGNITATLNLKGQLAFYNQRGELLLEEMWRQRSTVGIGASEKSQDKYVSALKLDGREFKPLMGGKYQLTVRFESRPDERIYGMGQYQQPWLDLKGCTLELAQRNSQASVPFMQSSLGYGLLWNNPAIGEASFAKNQTEWRARVTGEMDYWITAADTVADITRQYVKATGTPPAAPAFISGLWQCKLRYRTQQEVLEVAREYRRRNLPLSVMVIDFFHWPNQGTWCFDPVDWPDPEGMVDELREMGIALMVSVWPTVEARSPLYPLMKAKGWL
;
A
#
# COMPACT_ATOMS: atom_id res chain seq x y z
N MET A 1 -25.39 -20.71 -7.71
CA MET A 1 -25.28 -19.99 -8.99
C MET A 1 -24.58 -18.68 -8.71
N SER A 2 -23.81 -18.19 -9.67
CA SER A 2 -23.23 -16.84 -9.59
C SER A 2 -24.30 -15.79 -9.86
N GLU A 3 -24.17 -14.65 -9.23
CA GLU A 3 -25.14 -13.54 -9.30
C GLU A 3 -24.39 -12.23 -9.53
N LEU A 4 -24.92 -11.40 -10.43
CA LEU A 4 -24.50 -10.03 -10.65
C LEU A 4 -25.55 -9.09 -10.06
N ILE A 5 -25.12 -8.14 -9.22
CA ILE A 5 -26.01 -7.22 -8.51
C ILE A 5 -25.58 -5.79 -8.85
N GLN A 6 -26.54 -5.01 -9.39
CA GLN A 6 -26.37 -3.59 -9.59
C GLN A 6 -26.93 -2.84 -8.38
N HIS A 7 -26.11 -1.97 -7.79
CA HIS A 7 -26.52 -0.98 -6.78
C HIS A 7 -26.62 0.41 -7.41
N SER A 8 -27.01 1.40 -6.62
CA SER A 8 -27.16 2.79 -7.11
C SER A 8 -25.85 3.40 -7.64
N ASN A 9 -24.70 3.01 -7.07
CA ASN A 9 -23.38 3.55 -7.44
C ASN A 9 -22.25 2.50 -7.32
N SER A 10 -22.58 1.22 -7.38
CA SER A 10 -21.60 0.13 -7.33
C SER A 10 -22.15 -1.11 -8.03
N ILE A 11 -21.24 -2.01 -8.43
CA ILE A 11 -21.59 -3.32 -8.96
C ILE A 11 -21.00 -4.41 -8.07
N GLU A 12 -21.70 -5.53 -7.97
CA GLU A 12 -21.30 -6.64 -7.11
C GLU A 12 -21.49 -7.97 -7.82
N TRP A 13 -20.59 -8.91 -7.55
CA TRP A 13 -20.70 -10.30 -7.94
C TRP A 13 -20.66 -11.19 -6.70
N ARG A 14 -21.51 -12.20 -6.68
CA ARG A 14 -21.56 -13.19 -5.63
C ARG A 14 -21.48 -14.60 -6.17
N PHE A 15 -20.66 -15.40 -5.55
CA PHE A 15 -20.61 -16.83 -5.81
C PHE A 15 -20.19 -17.58 -4.55
N GLU A 16 -21.02 -18.54 -4.11
CA GLU A 16 -20.83 -19.26 -2.85
C GLU A 16 -20.69 -18.29 -1.67
N ARG A 17 -19.50 -18.21 -1.07
CA ARG A 17 -19.19 -17.28 0.03
C ARG A 17 -18.48 -16.01 -0.45
N GLN A 18 -18.00 -15.98 -1.68
CA GLN A 18 -17.24 -14.84 -2.17
C GLN A 18 -18.17 -13.72 -2.61
N ILE A 19 -17.87 -12.52 -2.14
CA ILE A 19 -18.48 -11.26 -2.58
C ILE A 19 -17.36 -10.43 -3.19
N LEU A 20 -17.57 -9.90 -4.40
CA LEU A 20 -16.71 -8.91 -5.06
C LEU A 20 -17.53 -7.66 -5.29
N ARG A 21 -17.03 -6.49 -4.87
CA ARG A 21 -17.65 -5.18 -5.07
C ARG A 21 -16.70 -4.22 -5.75
N ILE A 22 -17.21 -3.49 -6.74
CA ILE A 22 -16.53 -2.40 -7.41
C ILE A 22 -17.35 -1.13 -7.22
N GLU A 23 -16.71 -0.08 -6.74
CA GLU A 23 -17.34 1.20 -6.46
C GLU A 23 -16.43 2.37 -6.91
N PRO A 24 -16.98 3.51 -7.36
CA PRO A 24 -16.19 4.68 -7.69
C PRO A 24 -15.54 5.24 -6.43
N TRP A 25 -14.28 5.68 -6.53
CA TRP A 25 -13.52 6.21 -5.40
C TRP A 25 -12.65 7.39 -5.82
N GLY A 26 -13.26 8.57 -5.93
CA GLY A 26 -12.68 9.75 -6.53
C GLY A 26 -12.83 9.77 -8.05
N GLU A 27 -12.33 10.82 -8.70
CA GLU A 27 -12.37 10.95 -10.16
C GLU A 27 -11.47 9.90 -10.82
N ASN A 28 -11.93 9.32 -11.93
CA ASN A 28 -11.16 8.38 -12.76
C ASN A 28 -10.61 7.17 -11.99
N SER A 29 -11.27 6.79 -10.90
CA SER A 29 -10.70 5.80 -9.96
C SER A 29 -11.79 4.91 -9.38
N LEU A 30 -11.43 3.68 -9.05
CA LEU A 30 -12.31 2.66 -8.49
C LEU A 30 -11.66 2.03 -7.26
N ARG A 31 -12.48 1.67 -6.28
CA ARG A 31 -12.10 0.77 -5.19
C ARG A 31 -12.70 -0.59 -5.46
N VAL A 32 -11.89 -1.63 -5.34
CA VAL A 32 -12.28 -3.01 -5.57
C VAL A 32 -12.04 -3.80 -4.29
N ARG A 33 -13.10 -4.40 -3.77
CA ARG A 33 -13.02 -5.24 -2.58
C ARG A 33 -13.61 -6.61 -2.82
N ALA A 34 -13.00 -7.64 -2.23
CA ALA A 34 -13.58 -8.97 -2.19
C ALA A 34 -13.40 -9.62 -0.82
N THR A 35 -14.38 -10.41 -0.40
CA THR A 35 -14.33 -11.14 0.86
C THR A 35 -15.07 -12.46 0.77
N CYS A 36 -14.71 -13.42 1.61
CA CYS A 36 -15.48 -14.62 1.90
C CYS A 36 -16.21 -14.56 3.25
N SER A 37 -16.18 -13.40 3.91
CA SER A 37 -16.95 -13.10 5.11
C SER A 37 -18.36 -12.61 4.74
N PRO A 38 -19.34 -12.62 5.68
CA PRO A 38 -20.69 -12.14 5.38
C PRO A 38 -20.80 -10.68 4.98
N ALA A 39 -19.84 -9.84 5.38
CA ALA A 39 -19.77 -8.41 5.05
C ALA A 39 -18.32 -7.95 4.93
N PHE A 40 -18.11 -6.81 4.27
CA PHE A 40 -16.82 -6.12 4.22
C PHE A 40 -16.49 -5.49 5.57
N GLU A 41 -15.19 -5.40 5.88
CA GLU A 41 -14.70 -4.58 6.99
C GLU A 41 -14.87 -3.10 6.63
N ASP A 42 -15.36 -2.27 7.56
CA ASP A 42 -15.51 -0.81 7.33
C ASP A 42 -14.20 -0.09 7.65
N ALA A 43 -13.17 -0.40 6.88
CA ALA A 43 -11.83 0.16 7.04
C ALA A 43 -11.39 0.89 5.76
N LEU A 44 -10.87 2.10 5.92
CA LEU A 44 -10.33 2.91 4.82
C LEU A 44 -8.84 2.60 4.56
N GLN A 45 -8.13 2.12 5.56
CA GLN A 45 -6.69 1.87 5.53
C GLN A 45 -5.91 3.14 5.08
N ALA A 46 -5.26 3.09 3.91
CA ALA A 46 -4.52 4.21 3.35
C ALA A 46 -5.41 5.22 2.57
N LEU A 47 -6.67 4.88 2.32
CA LEU A 47 -7.57 5.73 1.54
C LEU A 47 -8.26 6.77 2.44
N LEU A 48 -8.43 7.97 1.94
CA LEU A 48 -9.36 8.95 2.51
C LEU A 48 -10.81 8.61 2.11
N PRO A 49 -11.82 9.10 2.84
CA PRO A 49 -13.19 9.03 2.38
C PRO A 49 -13.34 9.58 0.97
N ALA A 50 -14.00 8.84 0.08
CA ALA A 50 -14.19 9.28 -1.29
C ALA A 50 -15.03 10.55 -1.36
N ALA A 51 -14.61 11.51 -2.19
CA ALA A 51 -15.49 12.59 -2.58
C ALA A 51 -16.71 12.01 -3.32
N PRO A 52 -17.92 12.57 -3.12
CA PRO A 52 -19.11 12.11 -3.84
C PRO A 52 -18.86 12.13 -5.36
N CYS A 53 -19.05 11.01 -5.99
CA CYS A 53 -18.98 10.86 -7.46
C CYS A 53 -20.06 9.87 -7.91
N GLN A 54 -20.54 10.06 -9.13
CA GLN A 54 -21.59 9.23 -9.73
C GLN A 54 -20.97 8.46 -10.89
N ALA A 55 -20.99 7.14 -10.79
CA ALA A 55 -20.56 6.26 -11.89
C ALA A 55 -21.73 5.97 -12.85
N GLU A 56 -21.40 5.75 -14.11
CA GLU A 56 -22.32 5.18 -15.07
C GLU A 56 -22.28 3.65 -14.96
N ILE A 57 -23.45 3.02 -14.81
CA ILE A 57 -23.56 1.57 -14.73
C ILE A 57 -24.40 1.06 -15.90
N ILE A 58 -23.86 0.12 -16.67
CA ILE A 58 -24.52 -0.52 -17.79
C ILE A 58 -24.67 -2.00 -17.45
N ALA A 59 -25.90 -2.49 -17.47
CA ALA A 59 -26.22 -3.89 -17.23
C ALA A 59 -26.55 -4.59 -18.54
N GLU A 60 -25.89 -5.73 -18.77
CA GLU A 60 -26.15 -6.65 -19.86
C GLU A 60 -26.58 -8.01 -19.31
N ALA A 61 -26.97 -8.93 -20.15
CA ALA A 61 -27.47 -10.24 -19.71
C ALA A 61 -26.45 -11.04 -18.88
N GLU A 62 -25.16 -10.93 -19.18
CA GLU A 62 -24.10 -11.72 -18.55
C GLU A 62 -22.96 -10.87 -17.98
N SER A 63 -23.10 -9.55 -17.97
CA SER A 63 -22.07 -8.63 -17.49
C SER A 63 -22.62 -7.34 -16.88
N LEU A 64 -21.86 -6.75 -15.99
CA LEU A 64 -22.03 -5.39 -15.50
C LEU A 64 -20.79 -4.56 -15.84
N THR A 65 -21.01 -3.35 -16.33
CA THR A 65 -19.96 -2.38 -16.62
C THR A 65 -20.16 -1.17 -15.73
N LEU A 66 -19.10 -0.72 -15.07
CA LEU A 66 -19.08 0.49 -14.26
C LEU A 66 -18.01 1.43 -14.81
N ARG A 67 -18.44 2.63 -15.24
CA ARG A 67 -17.56 3.68 -15.76
C ARG A 67 -17.49 4.85 -14.78
N ASN A 68 -16.29 5.27 -14.44
CA ASN A 68 -16.04 6.45 -13.63
C ASN A 68 -14.94 7.31 -14.28
N GLY A 69 -15.35 8.31 -15.07
CA GLY A 69 -14.42 9.15 -15.85
C GLY A 69 -13.59 8.32 -16.84
N ASN A 70 -12.27 8.33 -16.66
CA ASN A 70 -11.32 7.68 -17.58
C ASN A 70 -11.16 6.17 -17.36
N ILE A 71 -11.79 5.59 -16.35
CA ILE A 71 -11.68 4.17 -16.05
C ILE A 71 -13.03 3.46 -16.19
N THR A 72 -13.00 2.29 -16.78
CA THR A 72 -14.16 1.40 -16.90
C THR A 72 -13.80 0.03 -16.36
N ALA A 73 -14.62 -0.52 -15.48
CA ALA A 73 -14.54 -1.90 -15.02
C ALA A 73 -15.64 -2.74 -15.65
N THR A 74 -15.33 -3.92 -16.16
CA THR A 74 -16.30 -4.93 -16.61
C THR A 74 -16.23 -6.16 -15.73
N LEU A 75 -17.38 -6.67 -15.35
CA LEU A 75 -17.54 -7.81 -14.46
C LEU A 75 -18.56 -8.78 -15.07
N ASN A 76 -18.15 -10.00 -15.37
CA ASN A 76 -19.03 -11.00 -15.97
C ASN A 76 -19.59 -12.00 -14.94
N LEU A 77 -20.56 -12.84 -15.35
CA LEU A 77 -21.17 -13.87 -14.51
C LEU A 77 -20.16 -14.86 -13.93
N LYS A 78 -19.00 -15.05 -14.55
CA LYS A 78 -17.93 -15.91 -14.02
C LYS A 78 -17.11 -15.22 -12.91
N GLY A 79 -17.37 -13.93 -12.64
CA GLY A 79 -16.67 -13.12 -11.68
C GLY A 79 -15.31 -12.61 -12.18
N GLN A 80 -15.05 -12.69 -13.48
CA GLN A 80 -13.84 -12.16 -14.08
C GLN A 80 -13.96 -10.65 -14.23
N LEU A 81 -12.92 -9.93 -13.77
CA LEU A 81 -12.83 -8.48 -13.75
C LEU A 81 -11.75 -7.98 -14.69
N ALA A 82 -12.09 -6.99 -15.50
CA ALA A 82 -11.16 -6.31 -16.40
C ALA A 82 -11.37 -4.80 -16.36
N PHE A 83 -10.29 -4.04 -16.57
CA PHE A 83 -10.27 -2.58 -16.56
C PHE A 83 -9.81 -2.03 -17.89
N TYR A 84 -10.46 -0.97 -18.32
CA TYR A 84 -10.20 -0.29 -19.59
C TYR A 84 -10.05 1.21 -19.37
N ASN A 85 -9.26 1.86 -20.23
CA ASN A 85 -9.19 3.31 -20.25
C ASN A 85 -10.38 3.92 -21.02
N GLN A 86 -10.43 5.25 -21.10
CA GLN A 86 -11.46 6.00 -21.82
C GLN A 86 -11.53 5.70 -23.33
N ARG A 87 -10.45 5.13 -23.92
CA ARG A 87 -10.39 4.73 -25.33
C ARG A 87 -10.83 3.28 -25.56
N GLY A 88 -11.20 2.57 -24.49
CA GLY A 88 -11.55 1.14 -24.56
C GLY A 88 -10.33 0.21 -24.65
N GLU A 89 -9.11 0.71 -24.39
CA GLU A 89 -7.89 -0.10 -24.35
C GLU A 89 -7.81 -0.83 -23.00
N LEU A 90 -7.51 -2.12 -23.05
CA LEU A 90 -7.36 -2.96 -21.85
C LEU A 90 -6.13 -2.53 -21.05
N LEU A 91 -6.36 -2.18 -19.78
CA LEU A 91 -5.33 -1.78 -18.83
C LEU A 91 -4.85 -2.95 -17.97
N LEU A 92 -5.80 -3.66 -17.36
CA LEU A 92 -5.54 -4.74 -16.43
C LEU A 92 -6.71 -5.71 -16.43
N GLU A 93 -6.45 -7.01 -16.38
CA GLU A 93 -7.48 -8.03 -16.24
C GLU A 93 -7.05 -9.10 -15.25
N GLU A 94 -8.02 -9.63 -14.50
CA GLU A 94 -7.76 -10.76 -13.62
C GLU A 94 -7.46 -12.01 -14.43
N MET A 95 -6.49 -12.78 -13.96
CA MET A 95 -6.12 -14.05 -14.59
C MET A 95 -7.28 -15.03 -14.49
N TRP A 96 -7.68 -15.55 -15.63
CA TRP A 96 -8.68 -16.58 -15.71
C TRP A 96 -8.15 -17.76 -16.53
N ARG A 97 -7.62 -18.77 -15.84
CA ARG A 97 -7.11 -19.98 -16.49
C ARG A 97 -7.90 -21.20 -16.03
N GLN A 98 -8.85 -21.59 -16.84
CA GLN A 98 -9.34 -22.95 -16.81
C GLN A 98 -8.46 -23.76 -17.76
N ARG A 99 -7.79 -24.79 -17.27
CA ARG A 99 -7.32 -25.85 -18.17
C ARG A 99 -8.57 -26.56 -18.67
N SER A 100 -9.10 -26.08 -19.80
CA SER A 100 -9.92 -26.95 -20.62
C SER A 100 -9.07 -28.18 -20.91
N THR A 101 -9.64 -29.34 -20.81
CA THR A 101 -9.01 -30.58 -21.30
C THR A 101 -8.85 -30.43 -22.81
N VAL A 102 -7.76 -29.78 -23.23
CA VAL A 102 -7.39 -29.66 -24.62
C VAL A 102 -7.18 -31.08 -25.13
N GLY A 103 -8.07 -31.55 -25.95
CA GLY A 103 -7.82 -32.67 -26.85
C GLY A 103 -8.50 -34.01 -26.56
N ILE A 104 -9.40 -34.15 -25.62
CA ILE A 104 -10.15 -35.40 -25.46
C ILE A 104 -11.65 -35.13 -25.63
N GLY A 105 -12.13 -35.15 -26.89
CA GLY A 105 -13.52 -35.44 -27.28
C GLY A 105 -14.68 -34.75 -26.56
N ALA A 106 -14.46 -33.62 -25.91
CA ALA A 106 -15.51 -32.84 -25.25
C ALA A 106 -16.24 -32.03 -26.33
N SER A 107 -17.52 -32.24 -26.51
CA SER A 107 -18.38 -31.41 -27.36
C SER A 107 -18.43 -29.99 -26.76
N GLU A 108 -18.57 -28.95 -27.59
CA GLU A 108 -18.71 -27.55 -27.18
C GLU A 108 -19.77 -27.34 -26.09
N LYS A 109 -20.79 -28.16 -25.99
CA LYS A 109 -21.83 -28.15 -24.96
C LYS A 109 -21.36 -28.58 -23.56
N SER A 110 -20.20 -29.23 -23.41
CA SER A 110 -19.66 -29.70 -22.13
C SER A 110 -18.68 -28.70 -21.49
N GLN A 111 -18.21 -27.67 -22.19
CA GLN A 111 -17.24 -26.73 -21.73
C GLN A 111 -17.73 -25.89 -20.54
N ASP A 112 -19.00 -25.56 -20.45
CA ASP A 112 -19.60 -24.76 -19.37
C ASP A 112 -19.83 -25.54 -18.06
N LYS A 113 -19.69 -26.84 -18.06
CA LYS A 113 -19.98 -27.71 -16.91
C LYS A 113 -18.73 -28.29 -16.23
N TYR A 114 -17.55 -28.02 -16.74
CA TYR A 114 -16.32 -28.61 -16.20
C TYR A 114 -15.74 -27.76 -15.08
N VAL A 115 -15.90 -28.22 -13.84
CA VAL A 115 -15.07 -27.78 -12.71
C VAL A 115 -13.75 -28.53 -12.80
N SER A 116 -12.75 -27.93 -13.43
CA SER A 116 -11.41 -28.51 -13.48
C SER A 116 -10.74 -28.39 -12.11
N ALA A 117 -10.21 -29.49 -11.57
CA ALA A 117 -9.36 -29.48 -10.39
C ALA A 117 -8.05 -28.65 -10.61
N LEU A 118 -7.78 -28.24 -11.83
CA LEU A 118 -6.64 -27.42 -12.24
C LEU A 118 -7.03 -25.97 -12.51
N LYS A 119 -8.20 -25.53 -12.05
CA LYS A 119 -8.63 -24.13 -12.11
C LYS A 119 -7.68 -23.25 -11.32
N LEU A 120 -7.19 -22.19 -11.94
CA LEU A 120 -6.44 -21.13 -11.28
C LEU A 120 -7.31 -19.88 -11.26
N ASP A 121 -7.76 -19.50 -10.08
CA ASP A 121 -8.61 -18.34 -9.89
C ASP A 121 -7.79 -17.04 -9.85
N GLY A 122 -8.36 -15.96 -10.36
CA GLY A 122 -7.79 -14.61 -10.24
C GLY A 122 -7.72 -14.18 -8.77
N ARG A 123 -8.70 -14.59 -7.95
CA ARG A 123 -8.76 -14.34 -6.51
C ARG A 123 -8.85 -15.66 -5.75
N GLU A 124 -7.87 -15.94 -4.91
CA GLU A 124 -7.81 -17.16 -4.12
C GLU A 124 -7.75 -16.83 -2.64
N PHE A 125 -8.76 -17.26 -1.88
CA PHE A 125 -8.86 -17.15 -0.44
C PHE A 125 -8.60 -18.50 0.20
N LYS A 126 -7.40 -18.74 0.73
CA LYS A 126 -7.06 -19.95 1.50
C LYS A 126 -7.38 -19.72 2.97
N PRO A 127 -8.33 -20.47 3.55
CA PRO A 127 -8.71 -20.26 4.94
C PRO A 127 -7.56 -20.60 5.89
N LEU A 128 -7.40 -19.80 6.92
CA LEU A 128 -6.47 -19.98 8.02
C LEU A 128 -7.22 -20.21 9.32
N MET A 129 -6.53 -20.81 10.29
CA MET A 129 -7.08 -20.91 11.66
C MET A 129 -7.34 -19.51 12.21
N GLY A 130 -8.49 -19.30 12.86
CA GLY A 130 -8.91 -17.99 13.38
C GLY A 130 -9.78 -17.15 12.45
N GLY A 131 -10.26 -17.74 11.32
CA GLY A 131 -11.29 -17.11 10.47
C GLY A 131 -10.79 -16.06 9.48
N LYS A 132 -9.48 -15.94 9.33
CA LYS A 132 -8.84 -15.11 8.30
C LYS A 132 -8.36 -15.97 7.12
N TYR A 133 -7.81 -15.33 6.10
CA TYR A 133 -7.38 -15.98 4.86
C TYR A 133 -5.96 -15.58 4.48
N GLN A 134 -5.24 -16.49 3.86
CA GLN A 134 -4.16 -16.13 2.96
C GLN A 134 -4.80 -15.77 1.62
N LEU A 135 -4.54 -14.59 1.14
CA LEU A 135 -5.10 -14.08 -0.11
C LEU A 135 -4.03 -14.06 -1.20
N THR A 136 -4.41 -14.50 -2.39
CA THR A 136 -3.62 -14.32 -3.62
C THR A 136 -4.52 -13.75 -4.71
N VAL A 137 -4.09 -12.64 -5.30
CA VAL A 137 -4.76 -11.99 -6.45
C VAL A 137 -3.83 -12.01 -7.63
N ARG A 138 -4.31 -12.47 -8.79
CA ARG A 138 -3.52 -12.65 -9.99
C ARG A 138 -4.14 -11.90 -11.16
N PHE A 139 -3.27 -11.21 -11.88
CA PHE A 139 -3.62 -10.51 -13.12
C PHE A 139 -2.77 -11.04 -14.26
N GLU A 140 -3.31 -10.97 -15.47
CA GLU A 140 -2.54 -11.25 -16.67
C GLU A 140 -1.39 -10.25 -16.80
N SER A 141 -0.23 -10.75 -17.20
CA SER A 141 0.96 -9.92 -17.40
C SER A 141 1.15 -9.61 -18.87
N ARG A 142 1.48 -8.37 -19.19
CA ARG A 142 1.77 -7.93 -20.56
C ARG A 142 3.29 -7.80 -20.73
N PRO A 143 3.86 -8.37 -21.79
CA PRO A 143 5.33 -8.38 -21.98
C PRO A 143 5.94 -6.99 -22.19
N ASP A 144 5.17 -6.08 -22.77
CA ASP A 144 5.55 -4.70 -23.11
C ASP A 144 5.30 -3.70 -21.95
N GLU A 145 4.66 -4.14 -20.89
CA GLU A 145 4.38 -3.32 -19.71
C GLU A 145 5.63 -3.09 -18.87
N ARG A 146 5.84 -1.85 -18.46
CA ARG A 146 6.82 -1.45 -17.45
C ARG A 146 6.10 -1.00 -16.19
N ILE A 147 6.66 -1.34 -15.03
CA ILE A 147 6.05 -1.10 -13.72
C ILE A 147 7.00 -0.30 -12.86
N TYR A 148 6.51 0.75 -12.24
CA TYR A 148 7.27 1.68 -11.42
C TYR A 148 6.59 1.90 -10.06
N GLY A 149 7.30 2.52 -9.12
CA GLY A 149 6.75 2.87 -7.80
C GLY A 149 7.11 1.86 -6.71
N MET A 150 6.15 1.46 -5.92
CA MET A 150 6.26 0.52 -4.78
C MET A 150 7.07 1.04 -3.58
N GLY A 151 7.46 2.32 -3.57
CA GLY A 151 8.28 2.92 -2.52
C GLY A 151 9.77 2.80 -2.79
N GLN A 152 10.56 2.58 -1.75
CA GLN A 152 12.02 2.52 -1.83
C GLN A 152 12.54 1.18 -1.31
N TYR A 153 13.08 0.38 -2.23
CA TYR A 153 13.69 -0.92 -1.93
C TYR A 153 15.20 -0.88 -2.20
N GLN A 154 15.95 -1.72 -1.53
CA GLN A 154 17.40 -1.92 -1.74
C GLN A 154 17.64 -2.79 -2.98
N GLN A 155 17.36 -2.26 -4.15
CA GLN A 155 17.56 -2.93 -5.42
C GLN A 155 17.79 -1.88 -6.54
N PRO A 156 18.52 -2.22 -7.63
CA PRO A 156 18.93 -1.24 -8.64
C PRO A 156 17.90 -0.99 -9.76
N TRP A 157 16.76 -1.70 -9.76
CA TRP A 157 15.83 -1.68 -10.86
C TRP A 157 14.79 -0.57 -10.70
N LEU A 158 14.70 0.33 -11.67
CA LEU A 158 13.62 1.31 -11.75
C LEU A 158 12.35 0.68 -12.33
N ASP A 159 12.49 -0.10 -13.42
CA ASP A 159 11.41 -0.94 -13.94
C ASP A 159 11.36 -2.23 -13.14
N LEU A 160 10.24 -2.45 -12.46
CA LEU A 160 10.02 -3.58 -11.57
C LEU A 160 9.52 -4.84 -12.28
N LYS A 161 9.39 -4.81 -13.62
CA LYS A 161 9.00 -5.99 -14.38
C LYS A 161 10.03 -7.11 -14.20
N GLY A 162 9.56 -8.27 -13.75
CA GLY A 162 10.41 -9.40 -13.37
C GLY A 162 10.83 -9.44 -11.90
N CYS A 163 10.48 -8.40 -11.11
CA CYS A 163 10.82 -8.34 -9.68
C CYS A 163 9.70 -8.94 -8.80
N THR A 164 10.10 -9.45 -7.65
CA THR A 164 9.22 -9.76 -6.51
C THR A 164 9.65 -8.93 -5.32
N LEU A 165 8.70 -8.22 -4.72
CA LEU A 165 8.94 -7.31 -3.60
C LEU A 165 8.16 -7.80 -2.37
N GLU A 166 8.79 -7.82 -1.21
CA GLU A 166 8.12 -8.06 0.06
C GLU A 166 7.33 -6.80 0.46
N LEU A 167 6.06 -6.95 0.78
CA LEU A 167 5.22 -5.89 1.31
C LEU A 167 5.34 -5.88 2.84
N ALA A 168 6.44 -5.35 3.33
CA ALA A 168 6.73 -5.16 4.75
C ALA A 168 7.75 -4.04 4.92
N GLN A 169 7.68 -3.36 6.07
CA GLN A 169 8.70 -2.37 6.41
C GLN A 169 9.95 -3.08 6.93
N ARG A 170 11.10 -2.68 6.41
CA ARG A 170 12.41 -3.17 6.81
C ARG A 170 13.32 -1.99 7.08
N ASN A 171 14.42 -2.22 7.81
CA ASN A 171 15.46 -1.21 7.94
C ASN A 171 16.03 -0.86 6.56
N SER A 172 16.22 0.41 6.30
CA SER A 172 16.74 0.97 5.03
C SER A 172 15.84 0.79 3.81
N GLN A 173 14.57 0.43 3.98
CA GLN A 173 13.58 0.46 2.89
C GLN A 173 12.21 0.93 3.39
N ALA A 174 11.44 1.53 2.47
CA ALA A 174 10.07 1.95 2.71
C ALA A 174 9.16 1.29 1.67
N SER A 175 8.29 0.38 2.13
CA SER A 175 7.29 -0.26 1.28
C SER A 175 6.07 0.65 1.17
N VAL A 176 5.76 1.08 -0.05
CA VAL A 176 4.53 1.82 -0.40
C VAL A 176 3.84 1.03 -1.50
N PRO A 177 2.77 0.28 -1.22
CA PRO A 177 2.21 -0.68 -2.16
C PRO A 177 1.35 -0.01 -3.26
N PHE A 178 1.91 1.04 -3.87
CA PHE A 178 1.35 1.76 -4.99
C PHE A 178 2.29 1.63 -6.20
N MET A 179 1.79 1.01 -7.25
CA MET A 179 2.48 0.87 -8.52
C MET A 179 1.87 1.75 -9.61
N GLN A 180 2.68 2.12 -10.58
CA GLN A 180 2.28 2.82 -11.80
C GLN A 180 2.72 2.00 -13.02
N SER A 181 1.80 1.80 -13.94
CA SER A 181 2.03 1.06 -15.18
C SER A 181 2.24 2.00 -16.36
N SER A 182 3.15 1.62 -17.27
CA SER A 182 3.32 2.29 -18.57
C SER A 182 2.07 2.22 -19.47
N LEU A 183 1.09 1.40 -19.12
CA LEU A 183 -0.20 1.29 -19.82
C LEU A 183 -1.20 2.38 -19.42
N GLY A 184 -0.84 3.29 -18.50
CA GLY A 184 -1.69 4.42 -18.09
C GLY A 184 -2.63 4.10 -16.93
N TYR A 185 -2.24 3.24 -16.01
CA TYR A 185 -2.96 3.02 -14.76
C TYR A 185 -2.05 3.02 -13.54
N GLY A 186 -2.62 3.30 -12.37
CA GLY A 186 -2.00 3.12 -11.08
C GLY A 186 -2.84 2.21 -10.20
N LEU A 187 -2.20 1.34 -9.42
CA LEU A 187 -2.85 0.44 -8.48
C LEU A 187 -2.23 0.58 -7.09
N LEU A 188 -3.06 0.88 -6.10
CA LEU A 188 -2.72 0.84 -4.68
C LEU A 188 -3.30 -0.44 -4.07
N TRP A 189 -2.44 -1.32 -3.59
CA TRP A 189 -2.82 -2.46 -2.78
C TRP A 189 -3.13 -1.98 -1.36
N ASN A 190 -4.41 -1.74 -1.09
CA ASN A 190 -4.91 -1.12 0.15
C ASN A 190 -5.09 -2.16 1.27
N ASN A 191 -4.09 -3.00 1.48
CA ASN A 191 -4.11 -4.09 2.45
C ASN A 191 -2.88 -3.98 3.38
N PRO A 192 -3.06 -3.86 4.70
CA PRO A 192 -1.96 -3.67 5.66
C PRO A 192 -1.21 -4.96 6.02
N ALA A 193 -1.68 -6.11 5.54
CA ALA A 193 -1.03 -7.38 5.86
C ALA A 193 0.35 -7.49 5.20
N ILE A 194 1.28 -8.10 5.91
CA ILE A 194 2.55 -8.52 5.30
C ILE A 194 2.26 -9.46 4.13
N GLY A 195 2.94 -9.23 3.02
CA GLY A 195 2.69 -9.96 1.80
C GLY A 195 3.82 -9.83 0.78
N GLU A 196 3.47 -10.02 -0.48
CA GLU A 196 4.38 -9.94 -1.60
C GLU A 196 3.65 -9.38 -2.84
N ALA A 197 4.37 -8.61 -3.66
CA ALA A 197 3.97 -8.24 -5.01
C ALA A 197 4.98 -8.80 -6.00
N SER A 198 4.52 -9.59 -6.97
CA SER A 198 5.35 -10.19 -8.01
C SER A 198 4.91 -9.73 -9.38
N PHE A 199 5.82 -9.12 -10.13
CA PHE A 199 5.58 -8.57 -11.47
C PHE A 199 6.24 -9.47 -12.54
N ALA A 200 5.97 -10.77 -12.48
CA ALA A 200 6.59 -11.74 -13.36
C ALA A 200 6.10 -11.62 -14.82
N LYS A 201 6.82 -12.23 -15.76
CA LYS A 201 6.47 -12.20 -17.19
C LYS A 201 5.18 -12.93 -17.52
N ASN A 202 4.84 -13.95 -16.74
CA ASN A 202 3.67 -14.79 -16.95
C ASN A 202 2.42 -14.33 -16.19
N GLN A 203 2.59 -13.57 -15.11
CA GLN A 203 1.50 -13.03 -14.30
C GLN A 203 2.00 -11.91 -13.38
N THR A 204 1.10 -11.02 -13.03
CA THR A 204 1.27 -10.10 -11.89
C THR A 204 0.48 -10.65 -10.71
N GLU A 205 1.12 -10.76 -9.54
CA GLU A 205 0.51 -11.39 -8.38
C GLU A 205 0.71 -10.54 -7.13
N TRP A 206 -0.37 -10.40 -6.35
CA TRP A 206 -0.37 -9.76 -5.05
C TRP A 206 -0.81 -10.77 -3.99
N ARG A 207 -0.05 -10.87 -2.90
CA ARG A 207 -0.33 -11.76 -1.78
C ARG A 207 -0.44 -11.00 -0.47
N ALA A 208 -1.40 -11.41 0.36
CA ALA A 208 -1.47 -11.05 1.77
C ALA A 208 -1.41 -12.34 2.61
N ARG A 209 -0.53 -12.38 3.60
CA ARG A 209 -0.32 -13.60 4.40
C ARG A 209 -1.50 -13.90 5.30
N VAL A 210 -2.11 -12.86 5.89
CA VAL A 210 -3.28 -12.99 6.78
C VAL A 210 -4.17 -11.77 6.61
N THR A 211 -5.36 -11.95 6.05
CA THR A 211 -6.31 -10.86 5.83
C THR A 211 -7.76 -11.35 5.91
N GLY A 212 -8.71 -10.45 6.17
CA GLY A 212 -10.16 -10.71 6.09
C GLY A 212 -10.72 -10.46 4.71
N GLU A 213 -10.06 -9.59 3.92
CA GLU A 213 -10.57 -9.16 2.62
C GLU A 213 -9.45 -8.78 1.66
N MET A 214 -9.79 -8.76 0.38
CA MET A 214 -9.04 -8.06 -0.66
C MET A 214 -9.51 -6.61 -0.69
N ASP A 215 -8.59 -5.69 -0.79
CA ASP A 215 -8.87 -4.27 -1.03
C ASP A 215 -7.78 -3.67 -1.88
N TYR A 216 -8.13 -3.07 -3.00
CA TYR A 216 -7.23 -2.25 -3.79
C TYR A 216 -7.98 -1.10 -4.47
N TRP A 217 -7.26 -0.04 -4.71
CA TRP A 217 -7.71 1.13 -5.46
C TRP A 217 -6.96 1.19 -6.79
N ILE A 218 -7.67 1.50 -7.86
CA ILE A 218 -7.11 1.60 -9.22
C ILE A 218 -7.60 2.88 -9.89
N THR A 219 -6.70 3.53 -10.63
CA THR A 219 -6.99 4.74 -11.40
C THR A 219 -6.43 4.64 -12.82
N ALA A 220 -7.00 5.40 -13.76
CA ALA A 220 -6.52 5.50 -15.12
C ALA A 220 -6.30 6.96 -15.52
N ALA A 221 -5.17 7.23 -16.20
CA ALA A 221 -4.86 8.54 -16.76
C ALA A 221 -3.81 8.43 -17.88
N ASP A 222 -3.72 9.47 -18.72
CA ASP A 222 -2.80 9.48 -19.86
C ASP A 222 -1.35 9.78 -19.47
N THR A 223 -1.12 10.38 -18.29
CA THR A 223 0.23 10.72 -17.82
C THR A 223 0.50 10.17 -16.42
N VAL A 224 1.76 9.87 -16.14
CA VAL A 224 2.25 9.48 -14.80
C VAL A 224 1.94 10.57 -13.76
N ALA A 225 2.04 11.85 -14.14
CA ALA A 225 1.72 12.97 -13.26
C ALA A 225 0.24 12.99 -12.85
N ASP A 226 -0.66 12.66 -13.77
CA ASP A 226 -2.08 12.59 -13.48
C ASP A 226 -2.42 11.38 -12.61
N ILE A 227 -1.81 10.22 -12.85
CA ILE A 227 -1.92 9.04 -11.99
C ILE A 227 -1.47 9.40 -10.56
N THR A 228 -0.31 10.05 -10.40
CA THR A 228 0.19 10.49 -9.10
C THR A 228 -0.75 11.49 -8.45
N ARG A 229 -1.32 12.42 -9.21
CA ARG A 229 -2.29 13.40 -8.70
C ARG A 229 -3.56 12.72 -8.17
N GLN A 230 -4.07 11.71 -8.86
CA GLN A 230 -5.21 10.93 -8.38
C GLN A 230 -4.87 10.14 -7.10
N TYR A 231 -3.69 9.54 -7.05
CA TYR A 231 -3.20 8.86 -5.84
C TYR A 231 -3.13 9.80 -4.64
N VAL A 232 -2.54 10.99 -4.80
CA VAL A 232 -2.46 12.00 -3.74
C VAL A 232 -3.84 12.48 -3.29
N LYS A 233 -4.80 12.64 -4.22
CA LYS A 233 -6.20 12.97 -3.86
C LYS A 233 -6.84 11.84 -3.03
N ALA A 234 -6.56 10.58 -3.35
CA ALA A 234 -7.14 9.43 -2.68
C ALA A 234 -6.51 9.13 -1.31
N THR A 235 -5.23 9.44 -1.11
CA THR A 235 -4.48 9.10 0.11
C THR A 235 -4.08 10.29 0.98
N GLY A 236 -4.22 11.51 0.47
CA GLY A 236 -3.87 12.75 1.15
C GLY A 236 -2.62 13.44 0.57
N THR A 237 -2.64 14.75 0.68
CA THR A 237 -1.53 15.59 0.24
C THR A 237 -0.46 15.66 1.34
N PRO A 238 0.82 15.43 1.04
CA PRO A 238 1.87 15.62 2.01
C PRO A 238 1.92 17.10 2.45
N PRO A 239 2.26 17.38 3.72
CA PRO A 239 2.41 18.76 4.20
C PRO A 239 3.53 19.49 3.47
N ALA A 240 3.44 20.81 3.43
CA ALA A 240 4.53 21.63 2.90
C ALA A 240 5.82 21.37 3.70
N ALA A 241 6.90 21.08 3.01
CA ALA A 241 8.18 20.82 3.62
C ALA A 241 8.72 22.10 4.28
N PRO A 242 9.11 22.09 5.59
CA PRO A 242 9.74 23.23 6.21
C PRO A 242 11.12 23.51 5.59
N ALA A 243 11.54 24.77 5.59
CA ALA A 243 12.76 25.23 4.88
C ALA A 243 14.03 24.49 5.34
N PHE A 244 14.11 24.04 6.58
CA PHE A 244 15.29 23.33 7.08
C PHE A 244 15.51 21.94 6.44
N ILE A 245 14.50 21.35 5.81
CA ILE A 245 14.63 20.02 5.17
C ILE A 245 15.69 19.99 4.09
N SER A 246 15.83 21.07 3.33
CA SER A 246 16.80 21.17 2.24
C SER A 246 18.20 21.60 2.67
N GLY A 247 18.41 21.88 3.96
CA GLY A 247 19.70 22.26 4.52
C GLY A 247 20.58 21.07 4.93
N LEU A 248 21.74 21.37 5.53
CA LEU A 248 22.66 20.37 6.04
C LEU A 248 22.09 19.75 7.34
N TRP A 249 22.08 18.42 7.41
CA TRP A 249 21.73 17.63 8.57
C TRP A 249 23.00 16.98 9.11
N GLN A 250 23.36 17.32 10.33
CA GLN A 250 24.51 16.75 11.01
C GLN A 250 24.08 15.64 11.95
N CYS A 251 24.55 14.44 11.69
CA CYS A 251 24.38 13.26 12.53
C CYS A 251 25.75 12.61 12.78
N LYS A 252 25.88 11.95 13.88
CA LYS A 252 26.95 11.02 14.23
C LYS A 252 26.26 9.71 14.63
N LEU A 253 26.89 8.53 14.45
CA LEU A 253 26.27 7.25 14.80
C LEU A 253 25.71 7.27 16.21
N ARG A 254 26.31 8.03 17.13
CA ARG A 254 25.55 8.74 18.16
C ARG A 254 26.37 9.79 18.88
N TYR A 255 25.70 10.86 19.27
CA TYR A 255 26.14 11.75 20.34
C TYR A 255 25.73 11.12 21.65
N ARG A 256 26.63 11.14 22.64
CA ARG A 256 26.41 10.48 23.93
C ARG A 256 25.85 11.42 24.96
N THR A 257 26.16 12.71 24.84
CA THR A 257 25.77 13.72 25.82
C THR A 257 25.24 14.98 25.17
N GLN A 258 24.46 15.74 25.91
CA GLN A 258 24.01 17.07 25.53
C GLN A 258 25.17 17.99 25.19
N GLN A 259 26.27 17.94 25.98
CA GLN A 259 27.45 18.75 25.75
C GLN A 259 28.08 18.48 24.37
N GLU A 260 28.24 17.20 23.98
CA GLU A 260 28.77 16.87 22.63
C GLU A 260 27.95 17.50 21.52
N VAL A 261 26.62 17.49 21.64
CA VAL A 261 25.72 18.07 20.63
C VAL A 261 25.93 19.58 20.52
N LEU A 262 25.94 20.27 21.66
CA LEU A 262 26.11 21.73 21.70
C LEU A 262 27.51 22.16 21.26
N GLU A 263 28.55 21.44 21.63
CA GLU A 263 29.92 21.71 21.15
C GLU A 263 30.04 21.65 19.65
N VAL A 264 29.44 20.64 19.02
CA VAL A 264 29.45 20.50 17.57
C VAL A 264 28.65 21.63 16.90
N ALA A 265 27.46 21.96 17.41
CA ALA A 265 26.65 23.05 16.88
C ALA A 265 27.34 24.41 16.95
N ARG A 266 27.94 24.71 18.12
CA ARG A 266 28.74 25.93 18.35
C ARG A 266 29.93 25.99 17.39
N GLU A 267 30.59 24.87 17.09
CA GLU A 267 31.74 24.81 16.19
C GLU A 267 31.34 25.10 14.74
N TYR A 268 30.17 24.57 14.26
CA TYR A 268 29.61 24.96 12.97
C TYR A 268 29.37 26.47 12.90
N ARG A 269 28.82 27.08 13.95
CA ARG A 269 28.60 28.52 14.00
C ARG A 269 29.91 29.29 14.02
N ARG A 270 30.89 28.88 14.84
CA ARG A 270 32.21 29.51 14.91
C ARG A 270 32.91 29.54 13.55
N ARG A 271 32.76 28.49 12.75
CA ARG A 271 33.31 28.38 11.39
C ARG A 271 32.46 29.03 10.33
N ASN A 272 31.32 29.62 10.69
CA ASN A 272 30.35 30.18 9.74
C ASN A 272 29.89 29.15 8.68
N LEU A 273 29.74 27.88 9.07
CA LEU A 273 29.22 26.82 8.23
C LEU A 273 27.70 26.70 8.44
N PRO A 274 26.90 26.56 7.35
CA PRO A 274 25.46 26.41 7.48
C PRO A 274 25.14 25.03 8.07
N LEU A 275 24.26 25.00 9.08
CA LEU A 275 23.73 23.80 9.67
C LEU A 275 22.24 24.03 9.93
N SER A 276 21.39 23.17 9.42
CA SER A 276 19.94 23.31 9.54
C SER A 276 19.33 22.36 10.56
N VAL A 277 19.86 21.16 10.68
CA VAL A 277 19.34 20.15 11.63
C VAL A 277 20.48 19.41 12.32
N MET A 278 20.40 19.33 13.64
CA MET A 278 21.21 18.42 14.45
C MET A 278 20.39 17.17 14.77
N VAL A 279 20.96 15.98 14.55
CA VAL A 279 20.28 14.70 14.81
C VAL A 279 20.93 13.97 15.96
N ILE A 280 20.13 13.65 16.97
CA ILE A 280 20.52 12.74 18.07
C ILE A 280 19.99 11.36 17.71
N ASP A 281 20.91 10.41 17.48
CA ASP A 281 20.57 9.04 17.16
C ASP A 281 20.25 8.22 18.43
N PHE A 282 20.17 6.92 18.33
CA PHE A 282 19.67 6.01 19.36
C PHE A 282 20.41 6.08 20.71
N PHE A 283 19.77 5.54 21.75
CA PHE A 283 20.27 5.39 23.12
C PHE A 283 20.57 6.72 23.85
N HIS A 284 19.76 7.73 23.61
CA HIS A 284 19.66 8.90 24.48
C HIS A 284 18.69 8.67 25.66
N TRP A 285 18.02 7.52 25.68
CA TRP A 285 17.08 7.05 26.71
C TRP A 285 17.74 6.03 27.65
N PRO A 286 17.29 5.93 28.91
CA PRO A 286 17.86 4.99 29.88
C PRO A 286 17.52 3.52 29.57
N ASN A 287 16.34 3.25 29.02
CA ASN A 287 15.88 1.91 28.63
C ASN A 287 15.05 2.00 27.35
N GLN A 288 15.07 0.96 26.52
CA GLN A 288 14.22 0.92 25.33
C GLN A 288 12.74 0.98 25.72
N GLY A 289 12.00 1.87 25.06
CA GLY A 289 10.58 2.12 25.35
C GLY A 289 10.33 3.11 26.48
N THR A 290 11.37 3.80 27.01
CA THR A 290 11.18 4.86 27.99
C THR A 290 10.95 6.23 27.35
N TRP A 291 11.34 6.41 26.09
CA TRP A 291 11.10 7.60 25.24
C TRP A 291 11.29 8.96 25.92
N CYS A 292 12.31 9.06 26.76
CA CYS A 292 12.76 10.30 27.38
C CYS A 292 14.29 10.38 27.31
N PHE A 293 14.84 11.56 27.51
CA PHE A 293 16.28 11.72 27.66
C PHE A 293 16.74 11.15 29.00
N ASP A 294 17.91 10.49 29.03
CA ASP A 294 18.55 10.09 30.27
C ASP A 294 19.07 11.36 31.00
N PRO A 295 18.59 11.65 32.21
CA PRO A 295 18.94 12.89 32.88
C PRO A 295 20.44 13.02 33.28
N VAL A 296 21.19 11.91 33.24
CA VAL A 296 22.62 11.92 33.52
C VAL A 296 23.41 12.52 32.35
N ASP A 297 23.10 12.06 31.14
CA ASP A 297 23.80 12.48 29.94
C ASP A 297 23.14 13.70 29.26
N TRP A 298 21.87 13.94 29.58
CA TRP A 298 21.02 14.98 28.98
C TRP A 298 20.30 15.76 30.10
N PRO A 299 21.04 16.55 30.92
CA PRO A 299 20.47 17.14 32.10
C PRO A 299 19.48 18.27 31.85
N ASP A 300 19.57 18.95 30.72
CA ASP A 300 18.69 20.07 30.33
C ASP A 300 18.34 20.03 28.86
N PRO A 301 17.43 19.11 28.43
CA PRO A 301 17.03 19.01 27.02
C PRO A 301 16.32 20.27 26.51
N GLU A 302 15.56 20.97 27.34
CA GLU A 302 14.84 22.20 26.97
C GLU A 302 15.84 23.32 26.65
N GLY A 303 16.81 23.58 27.55
CA GLY A 303 17.87 24.57 27.32
C GLY A 303 18.73 24.21 26.10
N MET A 304 19.00 22.93 25.84
CA MET A 304 19.68 22.48 24.60
C MET A 304 18.88 22.85 23.35
N VAL A 305 17.56 22.59 23.32
CA VAL A 305 16.71 22.93 22.21
C VAL A 305 16.65 24.43 21.98
N ASP A 306 16.58 25.21 23.06
CA ASP A 306 16.52 26.67 22.96
C ASP A 306 17.83 27.24 22.42
N GLU A 307 18.99 26.77 22.87
CA GLU A 307 20.29 27.19 22.34
C GLU A 307 20.45 26.82 20.86
N LEU A 308 20.05 25.61 20.47
CA LEU A 308 20.05 25.21 19.05
C LEU A 308 19.14 26.11 18.23
N ARG A 309 17.95 26.44 18.72
CA ARG A 309 16.98 27.33 18.06
C ARG A 309 17.54 28.77 17.89
N GLU A 310 18.23 29.30 18.88
CA GLU A 310 18.91 30.59 18.80
C GLU A 310 19.99 30.58 17.69
N MET A 311 20.65 29.45 17.51
CA MET A 311 21.56 29.23 16.40
C MET A 311 20.85 28.96 15.05
N GLY A 312 19.51 28.92 14.98
CA GLY A 312 18.74 28.58 13.79
C GLY A 312 18.84 27.11 13.37
N ILE A 313 19.10 26.22 14.33
CA ILE A 313 19.27 24.78 14.11
C ILE A 313 18.07 24.06 14.70
N ALA A 314 17.39 23.24 13.90
CA ALA A 314 16.34 22.34 14.37
C ALA A 314 16.95 21.09 15.00
N LEU A 315 16.28 20.51 15.99
CA LEU A 315 16.66 19.23 16.58
C LEU A 315 15.74 18.11 16.09
N MET A 316 16.33 16.98 15.72
CA MET A 316 15.64 15.73 15.46
C MET A 316 16.21 14.62 16.36
N VAL A 317 15.35 13.77 16.91
CA VAL A 317 15.76 12.61 17.71
C VAL A 317 15.21 11.32 17.09
N SER A 318 16.04 10.27 17.07
CA SER A 318 15.59 8.91 16.74
C SER A 318 14.78 8.33 17.90
N VAL A 319 13.72 7.63 17.56
CA VAL A 319 12.91 6.89 18.55
C VAL A 319 12.68 5.48 18.05
N TRP A 320 13.02 4.48 18.89
CA TRP A 320 12.75 3.09 18.56
C TRP A 320 11.43 2.62 19.20
N PRO A 321 10.62 1.84 18.48
CA PRO A 321 9.34 1.35 19.01
C PRO A 321 9.49 0.18 19.99
N THR A 322 10.69 -0.38 20.12
CA THR A 322 10.97 -1.52 21.00
C THR A 322 10.77 -1.14 22.45
N VAL A 323 10.07 -1.97 23.23
CA VAL A 323 9.82 -1.79 24.65
C VAL A 323 10.36 -2.99 25.41
N GLU A 324 11.38 -2.78 26.23
CA GLU A 324 11.94 -3.84 27.08
C GLU A 324 11.24 -3.91 28.44
N ALA A 325 11.30 -5.08 29.08
CA ALA A 325 10.60 -5.32 30.36
C ALA A 325 11.01 -4.40 31.50
N ARG A 326 12.20 -3.78 31.42
CA ARG A 326 12.71 -2.79 32.38
C ARG A 326 12.13 -1.40 32.19
N SER A 327 11.50 -1.12 31.05
CA SER A 327 10.84 0.17 30.83
C SER A 327 9.68 0.36 31.80
N PRO A 328 9.55 1.53 32.43
CA PRO A 328 8.40 1.84 33.29
C PRO A 328 7.06 1.81 32.53
N LEU A 329 7.07 1.91 31.20
CA LEU A 329 5.89 1.83 30.36
C LEU A 329 5.47 0.38 30.04
N TYR A 330 6.37 -0.60 30.21
CA TYR A 330 6.09 -2.00 29.85
C TYR A 330 4.84 -2.58 30.53
N PRO A 331 4.63 -2.43 31.86
CA PRO A 331 3.45 -2.99 32.51
C PRO A 331 2.14 -2.41 31.97
N LEU A 332 2.10 -1.11 31.71
CA LEU A 332 0.93 -0.42 31.15
C LEU A 332 0.63 -0.89 29.74
N MET A 333 1.64 -0.96 28.88
CA MET A 333 1.46 -1.35 27.50
C MET A 333 1.03 -2.82 27.38
N LYS A 334 1.63 -3.69 28.20
CA LYS A 334 1.23 -5.10 28.27
C LYS A 334 -0.22 -5.25 28.74
N ALA A 335 -0.65 -4.52 29.77
CA ALA A 335 -2.02 -4.57 30.26
C ALA A 335 -3.05 -4.10 29.23
N LYS A 336 -2.64 -3.20 28.33
CA LYS A 336 -3.49 -2.70 27.21
C LYS A 336 -3.42 -3.57 25.95
N GLY A 337 -2.60 -4.62 25.93
CA GLY A 337 -2.43 -5.48 24.75
C GLY A 337 -1.72 -4.79 23.58
N TRP A 338 -0.84 -3.83 23.85
CA TRP A 338 -0.05 -3.12 22.85
C TRP A 338 1.33 -3.78 22.59
N LEU A 339 1.66 -4.81 23.37
CA LEU A 339 2.87 -5.64 23.28
C LEU A 339 2.51 -7.10 23.02
#